data_35afebc9d3d807df9a95ff8681c5647c
#
_entry.id   35afebc9d3d807df9a95ff8681c5647c
#
_cell.length_a   1.000
_cell.length_b   1.000
_cell.length_c   1.000
_cell.angle_alpha   90.00
_cell.angle_beta   90.00
_cell.angle_gamma   90.00
#
_symmetry.space_group_name_H-M   'P 1'
#
loop_
_entity.id
_entity.type
_entity.pdbx_description
1 polymer ?
#
loop_
_entity_poly.entity_id
_entity_poly.type
_entity_poly.pdbx_seq_one_letter_code
_entity_poly.pdbx_strand_id
1 'polypeptide(L)'
;MKWEEVCENKQLQDLPFKIELNKWGQIVMSPVKIKHSFHQGRIQRLLESLISNGEVMPECAIDTTDGVKVADVVWCSEARFDKIQDEVSASIAPEICIEVKSIGNTLGEMEFKKKLYFEAQALEVWLCNEEGQMRFYNEQRELEQSLLVPDFPKQIKR
;
A
#
# COMPACT_ATOMS: atom_id res chain seq x y z
N MET A 1 2.83 21.23 2.84
CA MET A 1 3.31 20.52 4.05
C MET A 1 4.17 19.35 3.61
N LYS A 2 5.23 19.09 4.34
CA LYS A 2 6.11 17.93 4.08
C LYS A 2 5.68 16.76 4.95
N TRP A 3 6.05 15.55 4.56
CA TRP A 3 5.65 14.35 5.29
C TRP A 3 6.18 14.32 6.73
N GLU A 4 7.40 14.79 6.95
CA GLU A 4 7.97 14.93 8.29
C GLU A 4 7.07 15.79 9.19
N GLU A 5 6.56 16.91 8.66
CA GLU A 5 5.67 17.80 9.41
C GLU A 5 4.36 17.10 9.77
N VAL A 6 3.84 16.24 8.86
CA VAL A 6 2.64 15.43 9.14
C VAL A 6 2.92 14.48 10.30
N CYS A 7 4.04 13.77 10.25
CA CYS A 7 4.41 12.79 11.28
C CYS A 7 4.63 13.43 12.66
N GLU A 8 5.10 14.68 12.70
CA GLU A 8 5.37 15.40 13.94
C GLU A 8 4.16 16.18 14.47
N ASN A 9 3.13 16.35 13.67
CA ASN A 9 1.96 17.15 14.03
C ASN A 9 1.05 16.40 15.00
N LYS A 10 1.01 16.84 16.24
CA LYS A 10 0.20 16.22 17.29
C LYS A 10 -1.30 16.25 17.01
N GLN A 11 -1.78 17.24 16.27
CA GLN A 11 -3.20 17.36 15.91
C GLN A 11 -3.62 16.30 14.87
N LEU A 12 -2.67 15.70 14.16
CA LEU A 12 -2.92 14.67 13.15
C LEU A 12 -2.72 13.25 13.68
N GLN A 13 -2.33 13.11 14.96
CA GLN A 13 -2.13 11.80 15.57
C GLN A 13 -3.44 11.24 16.10
N ASP A 14 -3.55 9.92 16.07
CA ASP A 14 -4.70 9.17 16.63
C ASP A 14 -6.05 9.52 16.01
N LEU A 15 -6.05 10.04 14.78
CA LEU A 15 -7.27 10.28 14.04
C LEU A 15 -7.77 8.97 13.40
N PRO A 16 -9.09 8.80 13.27
CA PRO A 16 -9.66 7.60 12.64
C PRO A 16 -9.61 7.68 11.10
N PHE A 17 -8.54 8.22 10.56
CA PHE A 17 -8.39 8.45 9.12
C PHE A 17 -7.00 8.06 8.67
N LYS A 18 -6.92 7.47 7.48
CA LYS A 18 -5.66 7.32 6.75
C LYS A 18 -5.27 8.70 6.20
N ILE A 19 -4.02 9.10 6.40
CA ILE A 19 -3.51 10.40 5.95
C ILE A 19 -2.49 10.18 4.84
N GLU A 20 -2.65 10.94 3.74
CA GLU A 20 -1.71 10.98 2.63
C GLU A 20 -1.48 12.43 2.23
N LEU A 21 -0.47 12.71 1.41
CA LEU A 21 -0.25 14.02 0.82
C LEU A 21 -0.36 13.94 -0.70
N ASN A 22 -0.94 14.99 -1.31
CA ASN A 22 -0.89 15.14 -2.76
C ASN A 22 0.34 15.93 -3.19
N LYS A 23 0.53 16.14 -4.48
CA LYS A 23 1.70 16.82 -5.05
C LYS A 23 1.85 18.28 -4.60
N TRP A 24 0.78 18.90 -4.10
CA TRP A 24 0.82 20.27 -3.57
C TRP A 24 1.06 20.32 -2.07
N GLY A 25 1.30 19.18 -1.43
CA GLY A 25 1.49 19.09 0.00
C GLY A 25 0.22 19.27 0.81
N GLN A 26 -0.94 19.04 0.19
CA GLN A 26 -2.23 19.07 0.88
C GLN A 26 -2.52 17.71 1.50
N ILE A 27 -3.09 17.75 2.69
CA ILE A 27 -3.49 16.54 3.43
C ILE A 27 -4.74 15.96 2.80
N VAL A 28 -4.69 14.66 2.49
CA VAL A 28 -5.84 13.87 2.02
C VAL A 28 -6.14 12.84 3.10
N MET A 29 -7.35 12.88 3.64
CA MET A 29 -7.79 11.95 4.69
C MET A 29 -8.85 11.00 4.15
N SER A 30 -8.72 9.73 4.50
CA SER A 30 -9.68 8.69 4.13
C SER A 30 -10.14 7.94 5.36
N PRO A 31 -11.45 7.80 5.61
CA PRO A 31 -11.95 7.03 6.74
C PRO A 31 -11.66 5.54 6.56
N VAL A 32 -11.40 4.87 7.68
CA VAL A 32 -11.12 3.43 7.70
C VAL A 32 -12.32 2.70 8.30
N LYS A 33 -12.86 1.72 7.58
CA LYS A 33 -13.97 0.89 8.03
C LYS A 33 -13.47 -0.47 8.51
N ILE A 34 -14.27 -1.15 9.33
CA ILE A 34 -13.93 -2.46 9.89
C ILE A 34 -13.58 -3.47 8.78
N LYS A 35 -14.36 -3.49 7.71
CA LYS A 35 -14.13 -4.41 6.58
C LYS A 35 -12.77 -4.16 5.91
N HIS A 36 -12.39 -2.90 5.76
CA HIS A 36 -11.07 -2.52 5.24
C HIS A 36 -9.97 -3.04 6.17
N SER A 37 -10.10 -2.81 7.47
CA SER A 37 -9.14 -3.27 8.47
C SER A 37 -9.02 -4.80 8.48
N PHE A 38 -10.14 -5.50 8.33
CA PHE A 38 -10.15 -6.96 8.24
C PHE A 38 -9.36 -7.46 7.03
N HIS A 39 -9.62 -6.91 5.85
CA HIS A 39 -8.91 -7.29 4.63
C HIS A 39 -7.42 -6.97 4.73
N GLN A 40 -7.08 -5.78 5.22
CA GLN A 40 -5.69 -5.37 5.40
C GLN A 40 -4.94 -6.34 6.33
N GLY A 41 -5.50 -6.62 7.48
CA GLY A 41 -4.87 -7.54 8.46
C GLY A 41 -4.75 -8.96 7.93
N ARG A 42 -5.76 -9.47 7.21
CA ARG A 42 -5.73 -10.81 6.65
C ARG A 42 -4.69 -10.93 5.53
N ILE A 43 -4.58 -9.92 4.67
CA ILE A 43 -3.57 -9.87 3.61
C ILE A 43 -2.17 -9.90 4.22
N GLN A 44 -1.94 -9.08 5.24
CA GLN A 44 -0.65 -9.06 5.94
C GLN A 44 -0.29 -10.44 6.49
N ARG A 45 -1.22 -11.08 7.20
CA ARG A 45 -1.01 -12.40 7.78
C ARG A 45 -0.70 -13.46 6.72
N LEU A 46 -1.45 -13.45 5.62
CA LEU A 46 -1.24 -14.40 4.52
C LEU A 46 0.14 -14.21 3.88
N LEU A 47 0.55 -12.98 3.63
CA LEU A 47 1.88 -12.70 3.10
C LEU A 47 2.98 -13.21 4.03
N GLU A 48 2.87 -12.94 5.32
CA GLU A 48 3.83 -13.40 6.31
C GLU A 48 3.93 -14.92 6.34
N SER A 49 2.83 -15.63 6.09
CA SER A 49 2.82 -17.09 6.06
C SER A 49 3.40 -17.67 4.77
N LEU A 50 3.35 -16.95 3.66
CA LEU A 50 3.76 -17.44 2.35
C LEU A 50 5.17 -17.01 1.94
N ILE A 51 5.69 -15.94 2.51
CA ILE A 51 7.03 -15.42 2.23
C ILE A 51 7.85 -15.45 3.52
N SER A 52 9.03 -16.07 3.48
CA SER A 52 9.90 -16.23 4.65
C SER A 52 11.02 -15.20 4.71
N ASN A 53 11.30 -14.49 3.62
CA ASN A 53 12.34 -13.46 3.55
C ASN A 53 11.74 -12.08 3.35
N GLY A 54 12.52 -11.05 3.64
CA GLY A 54 12.06 -9.66 3.56
C GLY A 54 11.11 -9.30 4.70
N GLU A 55 10.43 -8.17 4.53
CA GLU A 55 9.53 -7.62 5.56
C GLU A 55 8.16 -7.36 4.98
N VAL A 56 7.12 -7.76 5.71
CA VAL A 56 5.74 -7.40 5.42
C VAL A 56 5.35 -6.30 6.39
N MET A 57 4.88 -5.17 5.86
CA MET A 57 4.55 -4.01 6.68
C MET A 57 3.17 -3.45 6.32
N PRO A 58 2.39 -3.04 7.33
CA PRO A 58 1.18 -2.27 7.08
C PRO A 58 1.53 -0.78 6.93
N GLU A 59 0.70 -0.04 6.21
CA GLU A 59 0.73 1.42 6.17
C GLU A 59 2.11 2.01 5.88
N CYS A 60 2.66 1.63 4.74
CA CYS A 60 3.97 2.08 4.30
C CYS A 60 3.88 3.38 3.49
N ALA A 61 4.49 4.44 4.00
CA ALA A 61 4.55 5.73 3.31
C ALA A 61 5.57 5.66 2.16
N ILE A 62 5.16 6.07 0.97
CA ILE A 62 5.95 5.99 -0.26
C ILE A 62 5.96 7.34 -0.97
N ASP A 63 7.14 7.82 -1.33
CA ASP A 63 7.29 9.03 -2.14
C ASP A 63 6.83 8.74 -3.57
N THR A 64 5.91 9.55 -4.06
CA THR A 64 5.38 9.42 -5.43
C THR A 64 5.40 10.77 -6.14
N THR A 65 5.14 10.77 -7.44
CA THR A 65 5.02 12.01 -8.21
C THR A 65 3.79 12.83 -7.82
N ASP A 66 2.86 12.25 -7.05
CA ASP A 66 1.71 12.98 -6.48
C ASP A 66 1.78 13.02 -4.96
N GLY A 67 2.94 13.34 -4.40
CA GLY A 67 3.15 13.44 -2.97
C GLY A 67 3.35 12.08 -2.31
N VAL A 68 3.06 11.98 -1.02
CA VAL A 68 3.26 10.75 -0.26
C VAL A 68 1.96 9.97 -0.18
N LYS A 69 1.99 8.73 -0.67
CA LYS A 69 0.90 7.78 -0.54
C LYS A 69 1.26 6.74 0.52
N VAL A 70 0.24 6.21 1.18
CA VAL A 70 0.44 5.18 2.20
C VAL A 70 -0.22 3.91 1.71
N ALA A 71 0.59 2.94 1.30
CA ALA A 71 0.10 1.63 0.87
C ALA A 71 -0.40 0.84 2.08
N ASP A 72 -1.55 0.19 1.94
CA ASP A 72 -2.18 -0.53 3.06
C ASP A 72 -1.33 -1.70 3.56
N VAL A 73 -0.75 -2.46 2.65
CA VAL A 73 0.19 -3.55 2.97
C VAL A 73 1.29 -3.57 1.91
N VAL A 74 2.52 -3.84 2.31
CA VAL A 74 3.64 -4.00 1.39
C VAL A 74 4.46 -5.23 1.77
N TRP A 75 5.13 -5.81 0.77
CA TRP A 75 6.27 -6.69 1.00
C TRP A 75 7.51 -6.03 0.45
N CYS A 76 8.56 -6.03 1.24
CA CYS A 76 9.83 -5.39 0.91
C CYS A 76 10.95 -6.41 1.05
N SER A 77 11.77 -6.57 0.00
CA SER A 77 12.96 -7.41 0.11
C SER A 77 13.92 -6.85 1.15
N GLU A 78 14.80 -7.69 1.67
CA GLU A 78 15.82 -7.24 2.62
C GLU A 78 16.68 -6.12 2.03
N ALA A 79 17.04 -6.23 0.74
CA ALA A 79 17.85 -5.22 0.07
C ALA A 79 17.16 -3.86 0.00
N ARG A 80 15.86 -3.83 -0.32
CA ARG A 80 15.11 -2.56 -0.34
C ARG A 80 14.83 -2.06 1.07
N PHE A 81 14.52 -2.95 1.99
CA PHE A 81 14.28 -2.58 3.38
C PHE A 81 15.52 -1.92 3.98
N ASP A 82 16.71 -2.44 3.71
CA ASP A 82 17.96 -1.84 4.18
C ASP A 82 18.13 -0.39 3.69
N LYS A 83 17.60 -0.08 2.51
CA LYS A 83 17.67 1.29 1.96
C LYS A 83 16.66 2.24 2.60
N ILE A 84 15.45 1.76 2.91
CA ILE A 84 14.34 2.64 3.29
C ILE A 84 14.02 2.65 4.79
N GLN A 85 14.55 1.71 5.58
CA GLN A 85 14.14 1.50 6.97
C GLN A 85 14.28 2.74 7.86
N ASP A 86 15.23 3.62 7.58
CA ASP A 86 15.45 4.83 8.36
C ASP A 86 14.85 6.08 7.70
N GLU A 87 14.17 5.93 6.58
CA GLU A 87 13.50 7.04 5.89
C GLU A 87 12.12 7.31 6.48
N VAL A 88 11.66 8.56 6.42
CA VAL A 88 10.33 8.96 6.87
C VAL A 88 9.26 8.49 5.89
N SER A 89 9.59 8.51 4.60
CA SER A 89 8.79 7.91 3.53
C SER A 89 9.76 7.25 2.54
N ALA A 90 9.34 6.15 1.97
CA ALA A 90 10.21 5.33 1.13
C ALA A 90 10.57 6.04 -0.17
N SER A 91 11.85 6.24 -0.43
CA SER A 91 12.36 6.84 -1.67
C SER A 91 12.26 5.89 -2.86
N ILE A 92 12.15 4.60 -2.59
CA ILE A 92 11.85 3.56 -3.58
C ILE A 92 10.73 2.71 -3.02
N ALA A 93 9.71 2.41 -3.81
CA ALA A 93 8.61 1.58 -3.36
C ALA A 93 9.10 0.16 -3.01
N PRO A 94 8.48 -0.48 -1.99
CA PRO A 94 8.61 -1.94 -1.84
C PRO A 94 8.21 -2.66 -3.13
N GLU A 95 8.72 -3.85 -3.31
CA GLU A 95 8.45 -4.63 -4.53
C GLU A 95 6.96 -4.91 -4.72
N ILE A 96 6.23 -5.19 -3.64
CA ILE A 96 4.78 -5.40 -3.69
C ILE A 96 4.09 -4.31 -2.88
N CYS A 97 3.21 -3.56 -3.53
CA CYS A 97 2.37 -2.54 -2.89
C CYS A 97 0.91 -2.94 -3.05
N ILE A 98 0.16 -2.97 -1.96
CA ILE A 98 -1.21 -3.46 -1.93
C ILE A 98 -2.13 -2.37 -1.40
N GLU A 99 -3.20 -2.10 -2.16
CA GLU A 99 -4.27 -1.20 -1.75
C GLU A 99 -5.56 -1.99 -1.54
N VAL A 100 -6.21 -1.71 -0.43
CA VAL A 100 -7.53 -2.25 -0.11
C VAL A 100 -8.56 -1.16 -0.38
N LYS A 101 -9.47 -1.41 -1.31
CA LYS A 101 -10.51 -0.45 -1.66
C LYS A 101 -11.48 -0.27 -0.49
N SER A 102 -11.79 0.97 -0.17
CA SER A 102 -12.86 1.33 0.75
C SER A 102 -14.00 1.98 -0.01
N ILE A 103 -15.16 2.11 0.64
CA ILE A 103 -16.39 2.65 0.00
C ILE A 103 -16.15 4.03 -0.61
N GLY A 104 -15.32 4.86 -0.02
CA GLY A 104 -15.01 6.20 -0.51
C GLY A 104 -14.09 6.26 -1.72
N ASN A 105 -13.44 5.16 -2.09
CA ASN A 105 -12.50 5.14 -3.21
C ASN A 105 -13.20 4.82 -4.53
N THR A 106 -12.81 5.51 -5.61
CA THR A 106 -13.25 5.19 -6.96
C THR A 106 -12.26 4.25 -7.63
N LEU A 107 -12.67 3.60 -8.72
CA LEU A 107 -11.77 2.82 -9.55
C LEU A 107 -10.64 3.68 -10.12
N GLY A 108 -10.96 4.93 -10.50
CA GLY A 108 -9.97 5.87 -11.01
C GLY A 108 -8.88 6.20 -9.99
N GLU A 109 -9.24 6.35 -8.72
CA GLU A 109 -8.28 6.59 -7.64
C GLU A 109 -7.37 5.37 -7.44
N MET A 110 -7.92 4.17 -7.51
CA MET A 110 -7.13 2.93 -7.37
C MET A 110 -6.17 2.75 -8.54
N GLU A 111 -6.62 3.02 -9.77
CA GLU A 111 -5.79 2.98 -10.97
C GLU A 111 -4.68 4.03 -10.91
N PHE A 112 -4.98 5.21 -10.40
CA PHE A 112 -3.99 6.29 -10.23
C PHE A 112 -2.91 5.87 -9.22
N LYS A 113 -3.28 5.34 -8.08
CA LYS A 113 -2.31 4.85 -7.08
C LYS A 113 -1.43 3.74 -7.64
N LYS A 114 -2.02 2.81 -8.39
CA LYS A 114 -1.27 1.74 -9.05
C LYS A 114 -0.17 2.32 -9.93
N LYS A 115 -0.52 3.30 -10.77
CA LYS A 115 0.44 3.99 -11.63
C LYS A 115 1.56 4.64 -10.81
N LEU A 116 1.21 5.34 -9.73
CA LEU A 116 2.18 6.01 -8.88
C LEU A 116 3.19 5.04 -8.25
N TYR A 117 2.72 3.89 -7.79
CA TYR A 117 3.60 2.88 -7.21
C TYR A 117 4.55 2.28 -8.23
N PHE A 118 4.10 2.04 -9.47
CA PHE A 118 4.98 1.59 -10.53
C PHE A 118 6.01 2.64 -10.92
N GLU A 119 5.63 3.91 -10.97
CA GLU A 119 6.58 5.00 -11.19
C GLU A 119 7.64 5.07 -10.07
N ALA A 120 7.26 4.70 -8.85
CA ALA A 120 8.16 4.61 -7.70
C ALA A 120 8.93 3.29 -7.65
N GLN A 121 8.85 2.46 -8.71
CA GLN A 121 9.61 1.23 -8.91
C GLN A 121 9.08 -0.01 -8.19
N ALA A 122 7.80 -0.04 -7.84
CA ALA A 122 7.16 -1.29 -7.43
C ALA A 122 7.20 -2.30 -8.58
N LEU A 123 7.33 -3.58 -8.26
CA LEU A 123 7.30 -4.66 -9.25
C LEU A 123 5.90 -5.19 -9.47
N GLU A 124 5.13 -5.28 -8.40
CA GLU A 124 3.72 -5.68 -8.46
C GLU A 124 2.89 -4.74 -7.61
N VAL A 125 1.68 -4.46 -8.08
CA VAL A 125 0.65 -3.77 -7.31
C VAL A 125 -0.57 -4.68 -7.27
N TRP A 126 -1.10 -4.88 -6.07
CA TRP A 126 -2.30 -5.69 -5.87
C TRP A 126 -3.43 -4.80 -5.38
N LEU A 127 -4.62 -5.06 -5.89
CA LEU A 127 -5.83 -4.35 -5.46
C LEU A 127 -6.81 -5.36 -4.86
N CYS A 128 -7.34 -5.04 -3.68
CA CYS A 128 -8.36 -5.83 -3.01
C CYS A 128 -9.66 -5.01 -3.02
N ASN A 129 -10.73 -5.57 -3.55
CA ASN A 129 -12.02 -4.87 -3.54
C ASN A 129 -12.76 -5.08 -2.21
N GLU A 130 -13.94 -4.48 -2.08
CA GLU A 130 -14.73 -4.53 -0.85
C GLU A 130 -15.20 -5.94 -0.50
N GLU A 131 -15.32 -6.83 -1.48
CA GLU A 131 -15.70 -8.23 -1.29
C GLU A 131 -14.51 -9.15 -1.01
N GLY A 132 -13.29 -8.59 -0.95
CA GLY A 132 -12.08 -9.35 -0.70
C GLY A 132 -11.51 -10.05 -1.92
N GLN A 133 -11.95 -9.67 -3.13
CA GLN A 133 -11.40 -10.21 -4.35
C GLN A 133 -10.08 -9.50 -4.67
N MET A 134 -9.03 -10.29 -4.94
CA MET A 134 -7.70 -9.80 -5.24
C MET A 134 -7.47 -9.73 -6.74
N ARG A 135 -6.83 -8.65 -7.19
CA ARG A 135 -6.33 -8.50 -8.55
C ARG A 135 -4.85 -8.15 -8.48
N PHE A 136 -4.06 -8.78 -9.33
CA PHE A 136 -2.61 -8.66 -9.34
C PHE A 136 -2.15 -8.02 -10.64
N TYR A 137 -1.20 -7.08 -10.55
CA TYR A 137 -0.68 -6.35 -11.70
C TYR A 137 0.83 -6.28 -11.64
N ASN A 138 1.48 -6.40 -12.79
CA ASN A 138 2.83 -5.86 -12.96
C ASN A 138 2.73 -4.57 -13.80
N GLU A 139 3.85 -3.97 -14.15
CA GLU A 139 3.85 -2.70 -14.88
C GLU A 139 3.21 -2.82 -16.27
N GLN A 140 3.26 -4.00 -16.88
CA GLN A 140 2.78 -4.20 -18.25
C GLN A 140 1.32 -4.64 -18.33
N ARG A 141 0.84 -5.41 -17.36
CA ARG A 141 -0.50 -6.02 -17.49
C ARG A 141 -1.06 -6.52 -16.17
N GLU A 142 -2.34 -6.85 -16.18
CA GLU A 142 -2.95 -7.64 -15.12
C GLU A 142 -2.48 -9.10 -15.22
N LEU A 143 -2.24 -9.70 -14.06
CA LEU A 143 -1.77 -11.07 -13.92
C LEU A 143 -2.90 -11.96 -13.41
N GLU A 144 -2.92 -13.22 -13.82
CA GLU A 144 -3.87 -14.18 -13.28
C GLU A 144 -3.53 -14.54 -11.83
N GLN A 145 -2.24 -14.51 -11.48
CA GLN A 145 -1.74 -14.71 -10.13
C GLN A 145 -0.47 -13.89 -9.95
N SER A 146 -0.08 -13.63 -8.71
CA SER A 146 1.19 -12.96 -8.44
C SER A 146 2.36 -13.81 -8.96
N LEU A 147 3.34 -13.15 -9.56
CA LEU A 147 4.59 -13.82 -9.97
C LEU A 147 5.55 -13.95 -8.77
N LEU A 148 5.51 -12.98 -7.85
CA LEU A 148 6.38 -12.98 -6.67
C LEU A 148 5.86 -13.88 -5.56
N VAL A 149 4.53 -14.01 -5.43
CA VAL A 149 3.86 -14.88 -4.44
C VAL A 149 2.75 -15.67 -5.13
N PRO A 150 3.11 -16.71 -5.94
CA PRO A 150 2.11 -17.41 -6.75
C PRO A 150 0.99 -18.08 -5.96
N ASP A 151 1.25 -18.43 -4.69
CA ASP A 151 0.27 -19.10 -3.84
C ASP A 151 -0.68 -18.14 -3.12
N PHE A 152 -0.53 -16.83 -3.32
CA PHE A 152 -1.44 -15.88 -2.68
C PHE A 152 -2.85 -16.04 -3.27
N PRO A 153 -3.89 -16.16 -2.42
CA PRO A 153 -5.24 -16.46 -2.90
C PRO A 153 -5.87 -15.29 -3.64
N LYS A 154 -6.79 -15.60 -4.55
CA LYS A 154 -7.56 -14.59 -5.28
C LYS A 154 -8.74 -14.06 -4.46
N GLN A 155 -9.12 -14.74 -3.38
CA GLN A 155 -10.24 -14.36 -2.52
C GLN A 155 -9.80 -14.38 -1.06
N ILE A 156 -9.95 -13.24 -0.41
CA ILE A 156 -9.72 -13.14 1.05
C ILE A 156 -10.97 -13.62 1.76
N LYS A 157 -10.79 -14.57 2.67
CA LYS A 157 -11.87 -15.21 3.43
C LYS A 157 -11.64 -15.10 4.93
N ARG A 158 -12.72 -15.23 5.68
CA ARG A 158 -12.69 -15.30 7.16
C ARG A 158 -11.99 -16.57 7.62
#